data_018e643b8433a5996eae0f66aaceb250
#
_entry.id   018e643b8433a5996eae0f66aaceb250
#
_cell.length_a   1.000
_cell.length_b   1.000
_cell.length_c   1.000
_cell.angle_alpha   90.00
_cell.angle_beta   90.00
_cell.angle_gamma   90.00
#
_symmetry.space_group_name_H-M   'P 1'
#
loop_
_entity.id
_entity.type
_entity.pdbx_description
1 polymer ?
#
loop_
_entity_poly.entity_id
_entity_poly.type
_entity_poly.pdbx_seq_one_letter_code
_entity_poly.pdbx_strand_id
1 'polypeptide(L)'
;MKRSYCNKGRMETMQEIPIFIEEYLMFLRKSRSDNSKEPIEETLQRHEAQLQELAVKTLGKPIPEVNIYREVISGGEELDSRPEFLKVLKRLEAGNIKGVFVVDSQRLSRSGIYGAGDIINAFYYTNTLIITPIKTYDLHNQYDKKFIEMELLQGAEYLEYTKQILARGRMQSLKEGKYIGSETPYGYDKEKLKDEKGYKLIINKDEAEIVKMIFDLYVEELSTIGIANYLNKLNIIPRTDIYWKPNYVRDILTNPTYYGYLTWQKRQTIKVLEDGKLVKKSKTNKIY
;
A
#
# COMPACT_ATOMS: atom_id res chain seq x y z
N MET A 1 -87.63 -22.72 3.21
CA MET A 1 -86.19 -23.12 3.00
C MET A 1 -85.38 -21.89 2.74
N LYS A 2 -84.70 -21.38 3.76
CA LYS A 2 -83.73 -20.23 3.63
C LYS A 2 -82.33 -20.80 3.72
N ARG A 3 -81.57 -20.67 2.64
CA ARG A 3 -80.13 -21.02 2.64
C ARG A 3 -79.32 -19.72 3.03
N SER A 4 -78.69 -19.78 4.18
CA SER A 4 -77.76 -18.78 4.63
C SER A 4 -76.37 -19.00 3.93
N TYR A 5 -75.91 -18.02 3.23
CA TYR A 5 -74.56 -17.99 2.72
C TYR A 5 -73.61 -17.38 3.79
N CYS A 6 -72.77 -18.22 4.33
CA CYS A 6 -71.67 -17.81 5.20
C CYS A 6 -70.49 -17.25 4.33
N ASN A 7 -70.31 -15.96 4.37
CA ASN A 7 -69.20 -15.32 3.68
C ASN A 7 -67.98 -15.40 4.59
N LYS A 8 -67.04 -16.38 4.31
CA LYS A 8 -65.74 -16.39 4.95
C LYS A 8 -64.86 -15.30 4.36
N GLY A 9 -64.78 -14.19 5.06
CA GLY A 9 -63.81 -13.15 4.77
C GLY A 9 -62.37 -13.72 4.85
N ARG A 10 -61.69 -13.69 3.74
CA ARG A 10 -60.24 -13.93 3.65
C ARG A 10 -59.57 -12.71 4.30
N MET A 11 -58.97 -12.87 5.48
CA MET A 11 -58.02 -11.93 6.00
C MET A 11 -56.81 -11.98 5.07
N GLU A 12 -56.68 -11.00 4.20
CA GLU A 12 -55.44 -10.72 3.52
C GLU A 12 -54.44 -10.23 4.59
N THR A 13 -53.45 -11.07 4.88
CA THR A 13 -52.28 -10.62 5.66
C THR A 13 -51.63 -9.47 4.88
N MET A 14 -51.75 -8.26 5.43
CA MET A 14 -50.92 -7.13 4.98
C MET A 14 -49.46 -7.58 5.10
N GLN A 15 -48.81 -7.86 3.96
CA GLN A 15 -47.38 -7.97 3.91
C GLN A 15 -46.81 -6.62 4.37
N GLU A 16 -46.15 -6.63 5.52
CA GLU A 16 -45.36 -5.49 5.94
C GLU A 16 -44.35 -5.16 4.82
N ILE A 17 -44.56 -4.05 4.15
CA ILE A 17 -43.56 -3.51 3.21
C ILE A 17 -42.33 -3.24 4.07
N PRO A 18 -41.19 -3.90 3.82
CA PRO A 18 -39.99 -3.61 4.60
C PRO A 18 -39.67 -2.14 4.46
N ILE A 19 -39.68 -1.42 5.56
CA ILE A 19 -39.21 -0.03 5.61
C ILE A 19 -37.71 -0.10 5.37
N PHE A 20 -37.29 0.15 4.12
CA PHE A 20 -35.88 0.26 3.80
C PHE A 20 -35.35 1.56 4.46
N ILE A 21 -34.67 1.40 5.59
CA ILE A 21 -33.95 2.50 6.22
C ILE A 21 -32.74 2.77 5.36
N GLU A 22 -32.70 3.94 4.71
CA GLU A 22 -31.52 4.38 3.96
C GLU A 22 -30.32 4.49 4.91
N GLU A 23 -29.27 3.76 4.59
CA GLU A 23 -28.03 3.74 5.37
C GLU A 23 -26.92 4.52 4.70
N TYR A 24 -26.02 5.02 5.52
CA TYR A 24 -24.81 5.69 5.08
C TYR A 24 -23.61 5.00 5.68
N LEU A 25 -22.54 4.90 4.89
CA LEU A 25 -21.26 4.34 5.33
C LEU A 25 -20.21 5.45 5.43
N MET A 26 -19.18 5.18 6.19
CA MET A 26 -17.96 6.00 6.26
C MET A 26 -16.76 5.15 5.94
N PHE A 27 -15.91 5.61 5.03
CA PHE A 27 -14.69 4.91 4.66
C PHE A 27 -13.47 5.80 4.89
N LEU A 28 -12.55 5.32 5.71
CA LEU A 28 -11.32 5.97 6.12
C LEU A 28 -10.12 5.18 5.65
N ARG A 29 -9.17 5.83 4.97
CA ARG A 29 -7.95 5.19 4.51
C ARG A 29 -6.72 6.03 4.77
N LYS A 30 -5.66 5.41 5.31
CA LYS A 30 -4.32 5.98 5.40
C LYS A 30 -3.27 5.05 4.79
N SER A 31 -2.26 5.61 4.13
CA SER A 31 -1.11 4.87 3.63
C SER A 31 -0.13 4.58 4.76
N ARG A 32 0.48 3.38 4.75
CA ARG A 32 1.58 3.02 5.67
C ARG A 32 2.83 3.87 5.45
N SER A 33 3.02 4.35 4.22
CA SER A 33 4.21 5.11 3.79
C SER A 33 4.07 6.62 3.93
N ASP A 34 2.95 7.12 4.44
CA ASP A 34 2.83 8.54 4.74
C ASP A 34 3.80 8.88 5.88
N ASN A 35 4.95 9.46 5.50
CA ASN A 35 6.01 9.96 6.40
C ASN A 35 5.55 11.15 7.25
N SER A 36 4.30 11.24 7.59
CA SER A 36 3.83 12.21 8.56
C SER A 36 4.41 11.82 9.93
N LYS A 37 4.95 12.78 10.64
CA LYS A 37 5.39 12.62 12.03
C LYS A 37 4.22 12.22 12.96
N GLU A 38 3.01 12.26 12.44
CA GLU A 38 1.75 11.97 13.12
C GLU A 38 1.46 10.46 13.08
N PRO A 39 1.13 9.82 14.20
CA PRO A 39 0.71 8.43 14.24
C PRO A 39 -0.47 8.15 13.29
N ILE A 40 -0.51 6.91 12.77
CA ILE A 40 -1.55 6.50 11.83
C ILE A 40 -2.94 6.66 12.45
N GLU A 41 -3.06 6.28 13.71
CA GLU A 41 -4.31 6.32 14.47
C GLU A 41 -4.83 7.74 14.67
N GLU A 42 -3.98 8.69 15.03
CA GLU A 42 -4.38 10.10 15.18
C GLU A 42 -4.91 10.71 13.88
N THR A 43 -4.27 10.37 12.74
CA THR A 43 -4.77 10.83 11.44
C THR A 43 -6.13 10.24 11.11
N LEU A 44 -6.35 8.94 11.36
CA LEU A 44 -7.65 8.30 11.14
C LEU A 44 -8.72 8.89 12.04
N GLN A 45 -8.42 9.12 13.32
CA GLN A 45 -9.34 9.74 14.29
C GLN A 45 -9.72 11.17 13.87
N ARG A 46 -8.76 11.98 13.42
CA ARG A 46 -9.04 13.32 12.90
C ARG A 46 -9.94 13.30 11.67
N HIS A 47 -9.68 12.41 10.72
CA HIS A 47 -10.51 12.25 9.52
C HIS A 47 -11.91 11.77 9.89
N GLU A 48 -12.02 10.88 10.84
CA GLU A 48 -13.30 10.40 11.33
C GLU A 48 -14.11 11.50 12.01
N ALA A 49 -13.49 12.27 12.91
CA ALA A 49 -14.14 13.40 13.57
C ALA A 49 -14.68 14.41 12.54
N GLN A 50 -13.88 14.74 11.51
CA GLN A 50 -14.29 15.63 10.43
C GLN A 50 -15.50 15.09 9.65
N LEU A 51 -15.51 13.79 9.35
CA LEU A 51 -16.62 13.17 8.61
C LEU A 51 -17.86 12.96 9.50
N GLN A 52 -17.69 12.73 10.79
CA GLN A 52 -18.81 12.67 11.73
C GLN A 52 -19.49 14.04 11.87
N GLU A 53 -18.71 15.11 11.96
CA GLU A 53 -19.25 16.47 11.94
C GLU A 53 -20.04 16.75 10.66
N LEU A 54 -19.48 16.37 9.50
CA LEU A 54 -20.17 16.47 8.22
C LEU A 54 -21.46 15.65 8.19
N ALA A 55 -21.45 14.42 8.72
CA ALA A 55 -22.61 13.55 8.77
C ALA A 55 -23.73 14.17 9.65
N VAL A 56 -23.37 14.69 10.82
CA VAL A 56 -24.33 15.41 11.68
C VAL A 56 -24.94 16.62 10.97
N LYS A 57 -24.11 17.39 10.26
CA LYS A 57 -24.58 18.55 9.48
C LYS A 57 -25.51 18.15 8.33
N THR A 58 -25.22 17.04 7.65
CA THR A 58 -25.94 16.63 6.44
C THR A 58 -27.16 15.75 6.76
N LEU A 59 -27.05 14.87 7.75
CA LEU A 59 -28.05 13.84 8.07
C LEU A 59 -28.80 14.12 9.38
N GLY A 60 -28.32 15.10 10.19
CA GLY A 60 -28.83 15.35 11.54
C GLY A 60 -28.41 14.31 12.58
N LYS A 61 -27.58 13.33 12.23
CA LYS A 61 -27.11 12.25 13.11
C LYS A 61 -25.71 11.77 12.69
N PRO A 62 -24.91 11.24 13.64
CA PRO A 62 -23.62 10.65 13.32
C PRO A 62 -23.78 9.29 12.61
N ILE A 63 -22.75 8.86 11.90
CA ILE A 63 -22.65 7.52 11.34
C ILE A 63 -22.33 6.53 12.48
N PRO A 64 -23.11 5.46 12.66
CA PRO A 64 -22.87 4.47 13.69
C PRO A 64 -21.58 3.68 13.42
N GLU A 65 -20.92 3.24 14.50
CA GLU A 65 -19.63 2.53 14.44
C GLU A 65 -19.63 1.32 13.49
N VAL A 66 -20.72 0.57 13.45
CA VAL A 66 -20.91 -0.60 12.58
C VAL A 66 -20.82 -0.26 11.07
N ASN A 67 -21.00 1.00 10.71
CA ASN A 67 -20.95 1.52 9.34
C ASN A 67 -19.66 2.29 9.04
N ILE A 68 -18.65 2.24 9.92
CA ILE A 68 -17.35 2.90 9.74
C ILE A 68 -16.29 1.84 9.40
N TYR A 69 -15.63 2.02 8.26
CA TYR A 69 -14.59 1.14 7.74
C TYR A 69 -13.26 1.86 7.72
N ARG A 70 -12.26 1.31 8.40
CA ARG A 70 -10.91 1.90 8.55
C ARG A 70 -9.87 1.00 7.92
N GLU A 71 -9.09 1.51 6.99
CA GLU A 71 -8.11 0.77 6.21
C GLU A 71 -6.74 1.45 6.25
N VAL A 72 -5.70 0.66 6.56
CA VAL A 72 -4.30 1.13 6.56
C VAL A 72 -3.54 0.44 5.43
N ILE A 73 -3.65 0.98 4.22
CA ILE A 73 -3.06 0.40 3.02
C ILE A 73 -2.72 1.48 2.00
N SER A 74 -1.75 1.19 1.12
CA SER A 74 -1.43 2.09 0.00
C SER A 74 -2.62 2.22 -0.97
N GLY A 75 -2.95 3.43 -1.38
CA GLY A 75 -4.01 3.66 -2.37
C GLY A 75 -3.72 3.15 -3.77
N GLY A 76 -2.47 2.78 -4.07
CA GLY A 76 -2.05 2.15 -5.32
C GLY A 76 -2.13 0.62 -5.31
N GLU A 77 -2.57 0.00 -4.22
CA GLU A 77 -2.82 -1.44 -4.17
C GLU A 77 -4.07 -1.82 -4.97
N GLU A 78 -4.08 -3.05 -5.46
CA GLU A 78 -5.21 -3.63 -6.19
C GLU A 78 -6.41 -3.82 -5.26
N LEU A 79 -7.61 -3.83 -5.84
CA LEU A 79 -8.86 -3.92 -5.09
C LEU A 79 -8.92 -5.16 -4.20
N ASP A 80 -8.46 -6.31 -4.71
CA ASP A 80 -8.44 -7.60 -3.98
C ASP A 80 -7.59 -7.57 -2.70
N SER A 81 -6.64 -6.65 -2.62
CA SER A 81 -5.78 -6.46 -1.42
C SER A 81 -6.36 -5.50 -0.40
N ARG A 82 -7.62 -5.05 -0.55
CA ARG A 82 -8.27 -4.02 0.25
C ARG A 82 -9.48 -4.57 1.02
N PRO A 83 -9.26 -5.33 2.10
CA PRO A 83 -10.32 -6.09 2.77
C PRO A 83 -11.46 -5.22 3.32
N GLU A 84 -11.15 -4.04 3.87
CA GLU A 84 -12.18 -3.16 4.41
C GLU A 84 -12.98 -2.49 3.30
N PHE A 85 -12.34 -2.10 2.22
CA PHE A 85 -13.03 -1.54 1.06
C PHE A 85 -13.91 -2.58 0.34
N LEU A 86 -13.45 -3.84 0.27
CA LEU A 86 -14.29 -4.94 -0.25
C LEU A 86 -15.56 -5.15 0.58
N LYS A 87 -15.51 -4.95 1.91
CA LYS A 87 -16.72 -4.97 2.75
C LYS A 87 -17.67 -3.83 2.37
N VAL A 88 -17.13 -2.63 2.12
CA VAL A 88 -17.94 -1.49 1.63
C VAL A 88 -18.63 -1.88 0.33
N LEU A 89 -17.90 -2.39 -0.67
CA LEU A 89 -18.49 -2.79 -1.97
C LEU A 89 -19.59 -3.84 -1.81
N LYS A 90 -19.38 -4.86 -0.98
CA LYS A 90 -20.43 -5.88 -0.68
C LYS A 90 -21.67 -5.25 -0.04
N ARG A 91 -21.51 -4.23 0.81
CA ARG A 91 -22.64 -3.48 1.37
C ARG A 91 -23.37 -2.66 0.32
N LEU A 92 -22.66 -2.08 -0.66
CA LEU A 92 -23.26 -1.39 -1.79
C LEU A 92 -24.08 -2.36 -2.65
N GLU A 93 -23.53 -3.52 -2.98
CA GLU A 93 -24.20 -4.59 -3.75
C GLU A 93 -25.45 -5.12 -3.04
N ALA A 94 -25.43 -5.21 -1.72
CA ALA A 94 -26.59 -5.65 -0.94
C ALA A 94 -27.76 -4.63 -0.98
N GLY A 95 -27.51 -3.40 -1.45
CA GLY A 95 -28.51 -2.32 -1.54
C GLY A 95 -28.67 -1.56 -0.23
N ASN A 96 -29.60 -0.58 -0.26
CA ASN A 96 -29.98 0.30 0.87
C ASN A 96 -28.92 1.35 1.29
N ILE A 97 -27.77 1.42 0.61
CA ILE A 97 -26.75 2.41 0.92
C ILE A 97 -26.97 3.64 0.06
N LYS A 98 -27.34 4.77 0.69
CA LYS A 98 -27.60 6.03 0.02
C LYS A 98 -26.31 6.80 -0.31
N GLY A 99 -25.31 6.68 0.56
CA GLY A 99 -24.05 7.39 0.35
C GLY A 99 -22.91 6.86 1.20
N VAL A 100 -21.69 7.14 0.74
CA VAL A 100 -20.45 6.83 1.45
C VAL A 100 -19.67 8.11 1.71
N PHE A 101 -19.40 8.39 2.98
CA PHE A 101 -18.59 9.51 3.43
C PHE A 101 -17.11 9.18 3.28
N VAL A 102 -16.37 10.03 2.59
CA VAL A 102 -14.91 9.94 2.43
C VAL A 102 -14.28 11.33 2.56
N VAL A 103 -13.05 11.41 3.04
CA VAL A 103 -12.35 12.70 3.18
C VAL A 103 -12.07 13.35 1.82
N ASP A 104 -11.67 12.53 0.86
CA ASP A 104 -11.50 12.92 -0.54
C ASP A 104 -11.71 11.69 -1.46
N SER A 105 -12.00 11.91 -2.73
CA SER A 105 -12.23 10.87 -3.72
C SER A 105 -11.01 9.95 -3.92
N GLN A 106 -9.80 10.48 -3.78
CA GLN A 106 -8.56 9.72 -3.92
C GLN A 106 -8.37 8.67 -2.81
N ARG A 107 -9.14 8.74 -1.71
CA ARG A 107 -9.16 7.67 -0.69
C ARG A 107 -9.82 6.41 -1.23
N LEU A 108 -10.72 6.54 -2.20
CA LEU A 108 -11.35 5.39 -2.84
C LEU A 108 -10.34 4.60 -3.67
N SER A 109 -9.56 5.24 -4.56
CA SER A 109 -8.54 4.57 -5.36
C SER A 109 -7.40 5.49 -5.81
N ARG A 110 -6.23 4.89 -6.02
CA ARG A 110 -5.09 5.43 -6.80
C ARG A 110 -4.49 4.36 -7.70
N SER A 111 -5.22 3.29 -7.98
CA SER A 111 -4.72 2.13 -8.76
C SER A 111 -4.78 2.34 -10.28
N GLY A 112 -5.04 3.57 -10.74
CA GLY A 112 -5.13 3.91 -12.16
C GLY A 112 -6.52 3.69 -12.75
N ILE A 113 -6.59 3.70 -14.08
CA ILE A 113 -7.85 3.65 -14.86
C ILE A 113 -8.71 2.43 -14.50
N TYR A 114 -8.09 1.25 -14.39
CA TYR A 114 -8.85 0.02 -14.14
C TYR A 114 -9.51 0.01 -12.78
N GLY A 115 -8.76 0.28 -11.72
CA GLY A 115 -9.33 0.31 -10.37
C GLY A 115 -10.28 1.49 -10.13
N ALA A 116 -10.11 2.60 -10.84
CA ALA A 116 -11.06 3.71 -10.82
C ALA A 116 -12.37 3.31 -11.50
N GLY A 117 -12.31 2.61 -12.64
CA GLY A 117 -13.48 2.16 -13.38
C GLY A 117 -14.37 1.23 -12.54
N ASP A 118 -13.79 0.25 -11.85
CA ASP A 118 -14.54 -0.68 -11.00
C ASP A 118 -15.28 0.05 -9.86
N ILE A 119 -14.60 1.02 -9.23
CA ILE A 119 -15.20 1.81 -8.16
C ILE A 119 -16.34 2.69 -8.69
N ILE A 120 -16.10 3.41 -9.79
CA ILE A 120 -17.12 4.24 -10.41
C ILE A 120 -18.35 3.40 -10.78
N ASN A 121 -18.15 2.22 -11.38
CA ASN A 121 -19.22 1.31 -11.72
C ASN A 121 -19.98 0.84 -10.47
N ALA A 122 -19.28 0.47 -9.39
CA ALA A 122 -19.93 0.05 -8.15
C ALA A 122 -20.88 1.14 -7.63
N PHE A 123 -20.41 2.37 -7.49
CA PHE A 123 -21.24 3.48 -7.02
C PHE A 123 -22.33 3.87 -8.02
N TYR A 124 -22.06 3.82 -9.32
CA TYR A 124 -23.02 4.15 -10.37
C TYR A 124 -24.20 3.16 -10.38
N TYR A 125 -23.93 1.85 -10.42
CA TYR A 125 -24.96 0.83 -10.53
C TYR A 125 -25.75 0.61 -9.23
N THR A 126 -25.18 1.00 -8.08
CA THR A 126 -25.88 0.93 -6.79
C THR A 126 -26.61 2.25 -6.45
N ASN A 127 -26.53 3.25 -7.31
CA ASN A 127 -27.10 4.58 -7.09
C ASN A 127 -26.67 5.22 -5.75
N THR A 128 -25.39 5.02 -5.40
CA THR A 128 -24.82 5.45 -4.13
C THR A 128 -24.03 6.74 -4.31
N LEU A 129 -24.28 7.75 -3.47
CA LEU A 129 -23.58 9.02 -3.50
C LEU A 129 -22.17 8.90 -2.90
N ILE A 130 -21.22 9.67 -3.43
CA ILE A 130 -19.91 9.89 -2.79
C ILE A 130 -19.95 11.24 -2.10
N ILE A 131 -19.80 11.25 -0.78
CA ILE A 131 -19.96 12.44 0.05
C ILE A 131 -18.60 12.84 0.61
N THR A 132 -18.11 14.01 0.21
CA THR A 132 -16.86 14.60 0.72
C THR A 132 -17.14 15.92 1.43
N PRO A 133 -16.21 16.43 2.23
CA PRO A 133 -16.36 17.75 2.85
C PRO A 133 -16.51 18.90 1.85
N ILE A 134 -16.04 18.73 0.63
CA ILE A 134 -16.08 19.75 -0.41
C ILE A 134 -17.38 19.68 -1.21
N LYS A 135 -17.79 18.45 -1.59
CA LYS A 135 -18.92 18.24 -2.48
C LYS A 135 -19.50 16.83 -2.33
N THR A 136 -20.80 16.70 -2.57
CA THR A 136 -21.49 15.43 -2.80
C THR A 136 -21.56 15.17 -4.30
N TYR A 137 -21.14 13.97 -4.71
CA TYR A 137 -21.12 13.54 -6.10
C TYR A 137 -22.22 12.50 -6.34
N ASP A 138 -23.05 12.79 -7.35
CA ASP A 138 -24.01 11.86 -7.92
C ASP A 138 -23.49 11.39 -9.28
N LEU A 139 -23.16 10.10 -9.39
CA LEU A 139 -22.57 9.56 -10.61
C LEU A 139 -23.57 9.43 -11.78
N HIS A 140 -24.86 9.62 -11.56
CA HIS A 140 -25.85 9.77 -12.62
C HIS A 140 -25.80 11.17 -13.25
N ASN A 141 -25.24 12.17 -12.55
CA ASN A 141 -24.91 13.45 -13.14
C ASN A 141 -23.60 13.33 -13.94
N GLN A 142 -23.66 13.61 -15.24
CA GLN A 142 -22.51 13.50 -16.14
C GLN A 142 -21.30 14.36 -15.72
N TYR A 143 -21.54 15.55 -15.16
CA TYR A 143 -20.48 16.44 -14.68
C TYR A 143 -19.78 15.87 -13.46
N ASP A 144 -20.55 15.36 -12.49
CA ASP A 144 -20.01 14.76 -11.28
C ASP A 144 -19.22 13.50 -11.60
N LYS A 145 -19.75 12.64 -12.46
CA LYS A 145 -19.08 11.43 -12.94
C LYS A 145 -17.75 11.78 -13.59
N LYS A 146 -17.73 12.71 -14.54
CA LYS A 146 -16.50 13.14 -15.23
C LYS A 146 -15.50 13.77 -14.27
N PHE A 147 -15.96 14.49 -13.27
CA PHE A 147 -15.10 15.13 -12.28
C PHE A 147 -14.41 14.07 -11.39
N ILE A 148 -15.14 13.08 -10.88
CA ILE A 148 -14.59 11.96 -10.11
C ILE A 148 -13.60 11.14 -10.95
N GLU A 149 -13.95 10.84 -12.21
CA GLU A 149 -13.04 10.15 -13.14
C GLU A 149 -11.71 10.89 -13.24
N MET A 150 -11.75 12.20 -13.42
CA MET A 150 -10.56 13.04 -13.52
C MET A 150 -9.75 13.08 -12.21
N GLU A 151 -10.40 13.23 -11.05
CA GLU A 151 -9.72 13.22 -9.74
C GLU A 151 -9.00 11.89 -9.46
N LEU A 152 -9.65 10.76 -9.75
CA LEU A 152 -9.07 9.43 -9.56
C LEU A 152 -7.88 9.19 -10.49
N LEU A 153 -7.95 9.66 -11.74
CA LEU A 153 -6.85 9.59 -12.70
C LEU A 153 -5.67 10.48 -12.28
N GLN A 154 -5.93 11.72 -11.91
CA GLN A 154 -4.90 12.65 -11.43
C GLN A 154 -4.15 12.09 -10.21
N GLY A 155 -4.87 11.44 -9.29
CA GLY A 155 -4.26 10.80 -8.14
C GLY A 155 -3.27 9.68 -8.52
N ALA A 156 -3.59 8.90 -9.53
CA ALA A 156 -2.72 7.86 -10.06
C ALA A 156 -1.51 8.44 -10.81
N GLU A 157 -1.72 9.42 -11.67
CA GLU A 157 -0.65 10.12 -12.42
C GLU A 157 0.34 10.80 -11.46
N TYR A 158 -0.14 11.49 -10.43
CA TYR A 158 0.71 12.10 -9.42
C TYR A 158 1.58 11.08 -8.68
N LEU A 159 1.04 9.90 -8.38
CA LEU A 159 1.79 8.81 -7.77
C LEU A 159 2.93 8.33 -8.67
N GLU A 160 2.65 8.11 -9.96
CA GLU A 160 3.65 7.67 -10.94
C GLU A 160 4.72 8.75 -11.19
N TYR A 161 4.31 10.00 -11.29
CA TYR A 161 5.24 11.14 -11.41
C TYR A 161 6.19 11.24 -10.20
N THR A 162 5.65 11.10 -8.98
CA THR A 162 6.44 11.10 -7.75
C THR A 162 7.46 9.95 -7.72
N LYS A 163 7.06 8.74 -8.13
CA LYS A 163 7.97 7.60 -8.25
C LYS A 163 9.12 7.89 -9.22
N GLN A 164 8.81 8.51 -10.36
CA GLN A 164 9.83 8.89 -11.36
C GLN A 164 10.82 9.93 -10.81
N ILE A 165 10.33 10.96 -10.11
CA ILE A 165 11.19 11.96 -9.46
C ILE A 165 12.13 11.29 -8.44
N LEU A 166 11.58 10.44 -7.57
CA LEU A 166 12.36 9.71 -6.58
C LEU A 166 13.41 8.78 -7.22
N ALA A 167 13.04 8.11 -8.31
CA ALA A 167 13.97 7.27 -9.06
C ALA A 167 15.11 8.08 -9.70
N ARG A 168 14.79 9.23 -10.30
CA ARG A 168 15.80 10.16 -10.85
C ARG A 168 16.73 10.69 -9.75
N GLY A 169 16.18 11.09 -8.59
CA GLY A 169 16.98 11.56 -7.46
C GLY A 169 17.93 10.49 -6.93
N ARG A 170 17.50 9.24 -6.83
CA ARG A 170 18.37 8.10 -6.45
C ARG A 170 19.46 7.84 -7.49
N MET A 171 19.11 7.89 -8.78
CA MET A 171 20.10 7.73 -9.86
C MET A 171 21.15 8.84 -9.82
N GLN A 172 20.73 10.08 -9.58
CA GLN A 172 21.66 11.20 -9.46
C GLN A 172 22.61 11.03 -8.26
N SER A 173 22.08 10.62 -7.10
CA SER A 173 22.89 10.32 -5.92
C SER A 173 23.93 9.23 -6.18
N LEU A 174 23.58 8.19 -6.94
CA LEU A 174 24.54 7.15 -7.34
C LEU A 174 25.63 7.67 -8.28
N LYS A 175 25.27 8.51 -9.27
CA LYS A 175 26.26 9.16 -10.15
C LYS A 175 27.25 10.05 -9.40
N GLU A 176 26.82 10.64 -8.30
CA GLU A 176 27.63 11.43 -7.39
C GLU A 176 28.44 10.57 -6.39
N GLY A 177 28.38 9.23 -6.51
CA GLY A 177 29.08 8.31 -5.62
C GLY A 177 28.48 8.20 -4.20
N LYS A 178 27.27 8.76 -3.98
CA LYS A 178 26.61 8.71 -2.68
C LYS A 178 25.98 7.34 -2.43
N TYR A 179 26.09 6.89 -1.19
CA TYR A 179 25.47 5.63 -0.78
C TYR A 179 23.96 5.82 -0.54
N ILE A 180 23.14 4.99 -1.19
CA ILE A 180 21.68 5.09 -1.14
C ILE A 180 21.00 3.88 -0.46
N GLY A 181 21.78 2.89 0.00
CA GLY A 181 21.26 1.70 0.69
C GLY A 181 20.74 2.02 2.09
N SER A 182 19.75 1.27 2.55
CA SER A 182 19.27 1.31 3.94
C SER A 182 20.30 0.71 4.89
N GLU A 183 20.84 -0.45 4.55
CA GLU A 183 21.85 -1.18 5.30
C GLU A 183 23.19 -1.15 4.57
N THR A 184 24.27 -1.08 5.34
CA THR A 184 25.64 -1.08 4.77
C THR A 184 26.14 -2.49 4.59
N PRO A 185 26.96 -2.77 3.54
CA PRO A 185 27.68 -4.01 3.41
C PRO A 185 28.57 -4.25 4.65
N TYR A 186 28.78 -5.50 5.03
CA TYR A 186 29.68 -5.86 6.12
C TYR A 186 31.09 -5.32 5.85
N GLY A 187 31.78 -4.79 6.84
CA GLY A 187 33.06 -4.10 6.65
C GLY A 187 32.94 -2.61 6.34
N TYR A 188 31.72 -2.09 6.23
CA TYR A 188 31.48 -0.65 6.03
C TYR A 188 30.43 -0.12 6.99
N ASP A 189 30.60 1.14 7.40
CA ASP A 189 29.62 1.97 8.05
C ASP A 189 29.20 3.11 7.11
N LYS A 190 28.09 3.78 7.41
CA LYS A 190 27.64 4.95 6.67
C LYS A 190 27.83 6.22 7.49
N GLU A 191 28.42 7.22 6.87
CA GLU A 191 28.57 8.55 7.44
C GLU A 191 27.75 9.56 6.64
N LYS A 192 27.06 10.45 7.33
CA LYS A 192 26.33 11.55 6.68
C LYS A 192 27.31 12.56 6.13
N LEU A 193 27.09 13.03 4.90
CA LEU A 193 27.88 14.10 4.30
C LEU A 193 27.64 15.41 5.06
N LYS A 194 28.71 16.19 5.28
CA LYS A 194 28.66 17.42 6.11
C LYS A 194 28.00 18.58 5.38
N ASP A 195 28.33 18.76 4.09
CA ASP A 195 27.95 19.94 3.31
C ASP A 195 26.79 19.67 2.33
N GLU A 196 26.36 18.42 2.22
CA GLU A 196 25.32 17.99 1.27
C GLU A 196 24.41 16.91 1.86
N LYS A 197 23.25 16.73 1.21
CA LYS A 197 22.36 15.62 1.53
C LYS A 197 22.92 14.30 0.98
N GLY A 198 22.98 13.27 1.81
CA GLY A 198 23.41 11.94 1.42
C GLY A 198 24.35 11.29 2.43
N TYR A 199 24.82 10.11 2.07
CA TYR A 199 25.73 9.30 2.88
C TYR A 199 26.88 8.81 2.01
N LYS A 200 28.02 8.59 2.63
CA LYS A 200 29.16 7.85 2.07
C LYS A 200 29.43 6.60 2.90
N LEU A 201 30.04 5.61 2.29
CA LEU A 201 30.58 4.46 3.02
C LEU A 201 31.94 4.83 3.61
N ILE A 202 32.15 4.45 4.85
CA ILE A 202 33.43 4.49 5.54
C ILE A 202 33.82 3.08 5.97
N ILE A 203 35.12 2.79 6.00
CA ILE A 203 35.60 1.45 6.36
C ILE A 203 35.46 1.26 7.87
N ASN A 204 34.77 0.19 8.25
CA ASN A 204 34.79 -0.34 9.62
C ASN A 204 36.00 -1.26 9.74
N LYS A 205 37.01 -0.85 10.48
CA LYS A 205 38.32 -1.53 10.53
C LYS A 205 38.20 -2.98 11.00
N ASP A 206 37.44 -3.22 12.06
CA ASP A 206 37.29 -4.54 12.67
C ASP A 206 36.60 -5.53 11.71
N GLU A 207 35.53 -5.10 11.09
CA GLU A 207 34.83 -5.93 10.11
C GLU A 207 35.59 -6.07 8.79
N ALA A 208 36.34 -5.03 8.37
CA ALA A 208 37.13 -5.07 7.14
C ALA A 208 38.25 -6.11 7.20
N GLU A 209 38.84 -6.38 8.37
CA GLU A 209 39.80 -7.46 8.56
C GLU A 209 39.15 -8.82 8.35
N ILE A 210 37.91 -8.99 8.82
CA ILE A 210 37.16 -10.24 8.61
C ILE A 210 36.79 -10.40 7.13
N VAL A 211 36.39 -9.33 6.44
CA VAL A 211 36.15 -9.35 4.99
C VAL A 211 37.40 -9.79 4.23
N LYS A 212 38.56 -9.23 4.55
CA LYS A 212 39.85 -9.66 3.93
C LYS A 212 40.10 -11.16 4.18
N MET A 213 39.97 -11.60 5.43
CA MET A 213 40.10 -13.01 5.79
C MET A 213 39.17 -13.92 4.98
N ILE A 214 37.89 -13.50 4.75
CA ILE A 214 36.96 -14.27 3.91
C ILE A 214 37.48 -14.40 2.47
N PHE A 215 37.99 -13.30 1.89
CA PHE A 215 38.54 -13.32 0.54
C PHE A 215 39.85 -14.17 0.47
N ASP A 216 40.74 -14.06 1.44
CA ASP A 216 41.98 -14.84 1.51
C ASP A 216 41.68 -16.32 1.62
N LEU A 217 40.81 -16.73 2.54
CA LEU A 217 40.39 -18.14 2.67
C LEU A 217 39.70 -18.68 1.40
N TYR A 218 38.96 -17.83 0.68
CA TYR A 218 38.36 -18.25 -0.58
C TYR A 218 39.42 -18.48 -1.69
N VAL A 219 40.44 -17.64 -1.74
CA VAL A 219 41.58 -17.79 -2.66
C VAL A 219 42.39 -19.05 -2.32
N GLU A 220 42.44 -19.44 -1.06
CA GLU A 220 43.02 -20.72 -0.60
C GLU A 220 42.11 -21.94 -0.85
N GLU A 221 41.12 -21.81 -1.73
CA GLU A 221 40.20 -22.84 -2.18
C GLU A 221 39.19 -23.35 -1.10
N LEU A 222 39.01 -22.66 0.01
CA LEU A 222 37.97 -23.01 0.97
C LEU A 222 36.57 -22.72 0.38
N SER A 223 35.69 -23.70 0.54
CA SER A 223 34.26 -23.46 0.18
C SER A 223 33.60 -22.46 1.10
N THR A 224 32.47 -21.84 0.66
CA THR A 224 31.70 -20.93 1.51
C THR A 224 31.21 -21.56 2.81
N ILE A 225 30.97 -22.87 2.82
CA ILE A 225 30.65 -23.68 4.01
C ILE A 225 31.87 -23.76 4.94
N GLY A 226 33.06 -24.06 4.37
CA GLY A 226 34.31 -24.13 5.11
C GLY A 226 34.65 -22.82 5.79
N ILE A 227 34.53 -21.71 5.05
CA ILE A 227 34.77 -20.35 5.56
C ILE A 227 33.81 -20.03 6.70
N ALA A 228 32.50 -20.25 6.52
CA ALA A 228 31.52 -20.02 7.56
C ALA A 228 31.82 -20.82 8.84
N ASN A 229 32.17 -22.10 8.71
CA ASN A 229 32.53 -22.94 9.84
C ASN A 229 33.83 -22.46 10.52
N TYR A 230 34.79 -21.99 9.74
CA TYR A 230 36.04 -21.44 10.26
C TYR A 230 35.79 -20.17 11.11
N LEU A 231 35.03 -19.23 10.59
CA LEU A 231 34.68 -18.00 11.33
C LEU A 231 33.91 -18.32 12.63
N ASN A 232 32.98 -19.29 12.57
CA ASN A 232 32.22 -19.72 13.75
C ASN A 232 33.12 -20.37 14.80
N LYS A 233 34.13 -21.15 14.39
CA LYS A 233 35.13 -21.74 15.33
C LYS A 233 35.95 -20.65 16.02
N LEU A 234 36.23 -19.55 15.35
CA LEU A 234 36.91 -18.38 15.92
C LEU A 234 36.01 -17.54 16.81
N ASN A 235 34.74 -17.91 16.99
CA ASN A 235 33.72 -17.16 17.74
C ASN A 235 33.53 -15.73 17.19
N ILE A 236 33.76 -15.51 15.91
CA ILE A 236 33.48 -14.25 15.25
C ILE A 236 31.99 -14.18 14.97
N ILE A 237 31.30 -13.15 15.51
CA ILE A 237 29.85 -12.99 15.38
C ILE A 237 29.57 -12.06 14.21
N PRO A 238 28.67 -12.40 13.28
CA PRO A 238 28.25 -11.50 12.21
C PRO A 238 27.34 -10.38 12.74
N ARG A 239 27.20 -9.26 12.00
CA ARG A 239 26.44 -8.08 12.41
C ARG A 239 24.95 -8.34 12.67
N THR A 240 24.34 -9.25 11.90
CA THR A 240 22.87 -9.44 11.87
C THR A 240 22.39 -10.82 12.30
N ASP A 241 23.28 -11.73 12.65
CA ASP A 241 22.94 -13.12 13.02
C ASP A 241 23.82 -13.58 14.18
N ILE A 242 23.49 -14.74 14.77
CA ILE A 242 24.23 -15.35 15.89
C ILE A 242 25.47 -16.10 15.36
N TYR A 243 25.43 -16.57 14.12
CA TYR A 243 26.52 -17.33 13.49
C TYR A 243 26.59 -17.10 11.99
N TRP A 244 27.78 -17.34 11.39
CA TRP A 244 28.01 -17.24 9.96
C TRP A 244 27.31 -18.38 9.22
N LYS A 245 26.60 -18.02 8.14
CA LYS A 245 25.96 -18.95 7.20
C LYS A 245 26.67 -18.90 5.85
N PRO A 246 26.71 -20.01 5.09
CA PRO A 246 27.39 -20.07 3.77
C PRO A 246 26.83 -19.01 2.79
N ASN A 247 25.54 -18.72 2.87
CA ASN A 247 24.93 -17.70 2.02
C ASN A 247 25.46 -16.30 2.34
N TYR A 248 25.76 -16.02 3.61
CA TYR A 248 26.28 -14.71 4.03
C TYR A 248 27.71 -14.50 3.51
N VAL A 249 28.53 -15.55 3.59
CA VAL A 249 29.88 -15.55 2.98
C VAL A 249 29.81 -15.36 1.47
N ARG A 250 28.91 -16.08 0.79
CA ARG A 250 28.71 -15.93 -0.65
C ARG A 250 28.26 -14.50 -1.02
N ASP A 251 27.36 -13.91 -0.24
CA ASP A 251 26.87 -12.57 -0.49
C ASP A 251 27.98 -11.52 -0.35
N ILE A 252 28.94 -11.72 0.57
CA ILE A 252 30.16 -10.90 0.67
C ILE A 252 31.02 -11.08 -0.58
N LEU A 253 31.38 -12.32 -0.94
CA LEU A 253 32.26 -12.61 -2.06
C LEU A 253 31.74 -12.13 -3.42
N THR A 254 30.41 -12.06 -3.57
CA THR A 254 29.75 -11.65 -4.83
C THR A 254 29.29 -10.19 -4.84
N ASN A 255 29.52 -9.44 -3.77
CA ASN A 255 29.07 -8.06 -3.71
C ASN A 255 30.03 -7.09 -4.41
N PRO A 256 29.62 -6.44 -5.50
CA PRO A 256 30.47 -5.52 -6.25
C PRO A 256 30.96 -4.30 -5.45
N THR A 257 30.38 -4.00 -4.31
CA THR A 257 30.80 -2.88 -3.46
C THR A 257 32.26 -3.05 -3.02
N TYR A 258 32.75 -4.26 -2.84
CA TYR A 258 34.13 -4.52 -2.47
C TYR A 258 35.16 -4.29 -3.60
N TYR A 259 34.65 -4.12 -4.84
CA TYR A 259 35.48 -3.71 -5.99
C TYR A 259 35.29 -2.23 -6.34
N GLY A 260 34.55 -1.47 -5.50
CA GLY A 260 34.30 -0.05 -5.72
C GLY A 260 33.05 0.29 -6.53
N TYR A 261 32.14 -0.65 -6.75
CA TYR A 261 30.91 -0.42 -7.52
C TYR A 261 29.68 -0.44 -6.63
N LEU A 262 28.85 0.61 -6.72
CA LEU A 262 27.52 0.62 -6.13
C LEU A 262 26.51 0.12 -7.15
N THR A 263 25.76 -0.90 -6.77
CA THR A 263 24.73 -1.48 -7.64
C THR A 263 23.33 -1.07 -7.18
N TRP A 264 22.48 -0.71 -8.14
CA TRP A 264 21.09 -0.36 -7.90
C TRP A 264 20.18 -1.04 -8.93
N GLN A 265 18.93 -1.30 -8.54
CA GLN A 265 17.94 -1.96 -9.41
C GLN A 265 18.37 -3.33 -9.97
N LYS A 266 19.09 -4.13 -9.18
CA LYS A 266 19.41 -5.52 -9.57
C LYS A 266 18.14 -6.35 -9.89
N ARG A 267 17.03 -6.02 -9.20
CA ARG A 267 15.73 -6.65 -9.40
C ARG A 267 14.66 -5.58 -9.58
N GLN A 268 13.74 -5.83 -10.50
CA GLN A 268 12.58 -4.99 -10.75
C GLN A 268 11.32 -5.81 -10.54
N THR A 269 10.35 -5.25 -9.81
CA THR A 269 9.02 -5.85 -9.73
C THR A 269 8.22 -5.41 -10.95
N ILE A 270 7.81 -6.36 -11.78
CA ILE A 270 6.94 -6.14 -12.92
C ILE A 270 5.56 -6.75 -12.66
N LYS A 271 4.52 -6.14 -13.19
CA LYS A 271 3.17 -6.73 -13.22
C LYS A 271 3.00 -7.51 -14.50
N VAL A 272 2.57 -8.76 -14.41
CA VAL A 272 2.31 -9.66 -15.53
C VAL A 272 0.88 -10.16 -15.42
N LEU A 273 0.17 -10.25 -16.54
CA LEU A 273 -1.15 -10.85 -16.57
C LEU A 273 -1.02 -12.37 -16.64
N GLU A 274 -1.55 -13.09 -15.66
CA GLU A 274 -1.62 -14.55 -15.61
C GLU A 274 -3.02 -14.97 -15.19
N ASP A 275 -3.63 -15.84 -15.98
CA ASP A 275 -4.99 -16.37 -15.76
C ASP A 275 -6.03 -15.25 -15.52
N GLY A 276 -5.91 -14.14 -16.26
CA GLY A 276 -6.79 -12.98 -16.15
C GLY A 276 -6.53 -12.09 -14.91
N LYS A 277 -5.50 -12.38 -14.09
CA LYS A 277 -5.12 -11.60 -12.90
C LYS A 277 -3.75 -10.96 -13.07
N LEU A 278 -3.60 -9.75 -12.53
CA LEU A 278 -2.31 -9.07 -12.48
C LEU A 278 -1.48 -9.65 -11.31
N VAL A 279 -0.36 -10.31 -11.63
CA VAL A 279 0.56 -10.88 -10.64
C VAL A 279 1.87 -10.10 -10.63
N LYS A 280 2.38 -9.80 -9.43
CA LYS A 280 3.68 -9.14 -9.25
C LYS A 280 4.79 -10.18 -9.36
N LYS A 281 5.68 -10.07 -10.35
CA LYS A 281 6.86 -10.91 -10.51
C LYS A 281 8.15 -10.12 -10.36
N SER A 282 9.15 -10.75 -9.73
CA SER A 282 10.49 -10.18 -9.66
C SER A 282 11.26 -10.57 -10.92
N LYS A 283 11.73 -9.58 -11.66
CA LYS A 283 12.61 -9.76 -12.81
C LYS A 283 13.99 -9.24 -12.45
N THR A 284 15.02 -10.08 -12.69
CA THR A 284 16.42 -9.63 -12.56
C THR A 284 16.78 -8.80 -13.77
N ASN A 285 17.25 -7.57 -13.54
CA ASN A 285 17.78 -6.74 -14.61
C ASN A 285 19.15 -7.26 -15.04
N LYS A 286 19.40 -7.30 -16.34
CA LYS A 286 20.75 -7.51 -16.84
C LYS A 286 21.59 -6.31 -16.41
N ILE A 287 22.65 -6.56 -15.65
CA ILE A 287 23.66 -5.54 -15.32
C ILE A 287 24.54 -5.43 -16.57
N TYR A 288 24.52 -4.27 -17.19
CA TYR A 288 25.45 -3.94 -18.26
C TYR A 288 26.57 -3.09 -17.69
#